data_f2c419fed38650f0d33819c37ea20240
#
_entry.id   f2c419fed38650f0d33819c37ea20240
#
_cell.length_a   1.000
_cell.length_b   1.000
_cell.length_c   1.000
_cell.angle_alpha   90.00
_cell.angle_beta   90.00
_cell.angle_gamma   90.00
#
_symmetry.space_group_name_H-M   'P 1'
#
loop_
_entity.id
_entity.type
_entity.pdbx_description
1 polymer ?
#
loop_
_entity_poly.entity_id
_entity_poly.type
_entity_poly.pdbx_seq_one_letter_code
_entity_poly.pdbx_strand_id
1 'polypeptide(L)'
;SRSFNLAGPVYWSRESGETVSGGLFPLAYLSKEWNYAGPVVWRYGDDRRSRAFGVLPLCWRYQDFRLVGPVWWEKSDWGVLPLFWKVGDENMLFPFYYYWHNGENFKFNLLGPVGGVKRRSSRPGWDWHFLWPLLEKDGDSFCVWPLFSDNRRPGGGVLPSPLFSRREERRSGNGYTLPEKVYRYGGGSEVELDSVKYTVGMLLGSRSTARVQVWKDEADRETLEKLPVLLREQPDGKKDAGAYETWKQEAAALLEKLRLEGPVPEDWKARQALFQEMARRFCTERERVEGKALLGLLWNYSRQEGEFESRWLLGLIARDRGDENIRDLNVLGGLYRERSRDGLTEYSIFPFISRLEGPGRSRWSFCAGMFRHETDGGRSGGAVFFIPYGDL
;
A
#
# COMPACT_ATOMS: atom_id res chain seq x y z
N SER A 1 -3.25 9.59 49.03
CA SER A 1 -3.16 8.18 48.53
C SER A 1 -4.56 7.64 48.34
N ARG A 2 -4.75 6.92 47.26
CA ARG A 2 -6.00 6.25 46.93
C ARG A 2 -5.86 4.75 47.21
N SER A 3 -6.77 4.17 47.98
CA SER A 3 -6.78 2.74 48.30
C SER A 3 -8.09 2.11 47.81
N PHE A 4 -7.99 0.90 47.27
CA PHE A 4 -9.14 0.07 46.85
C PHE A 4 -9.16 -1.19 47.74
N ASN A 5 -10.33 -1.53 48.27
CA ASN A 5 -10.51 -2.68 49.13
C ASN A 5 -11.67 -3.53 48.63
N LEU A 6 -11.56 -4.83 48.79
CA LEU A 6 -12.55 -5.83 48.35
C LEU A 6 -12.75 -6.85 49.47
N ALA A 7 -14.00 -7.12 49.82
CA ALA A 7 -14.38 -8.16 50.78
C ALA A 7 -15.58 -8.94 50.23
N GLY A 8 -15.32 -10.07 49.54
CA GLY A 8 -16.34 -10.81 48.78
C GLY A 8 -16.94 -9.94 47.67
N PRO A 9 -18.26 -9.81 47.60
CA PRO A 9 -18.91 -8.95 46.58
C PRO A 9 -18.91 -7.47 46.99
N VAL A 10 -18.50 -7.12 48.22
CA VAL A 10 -18.46 -5.74 48.72
C VAL A 10 -17.12 -5.10 48.41
N TYR A 11 -17.14 -3.90 47.85
CA TYR A 11 -15.94 -3.13 47.55
C TYR A 11 -16.11 -1.66 47.99
N TRP A 12 -14.98 -1.02 48.29
CA TRP A 12 -14.93 0.41 48.58
C TRP A 12 -13.56 0.98 48.22
N SER A 13 -13.54 2.25 47.84
CA SER A 13 -12.31 3.01 47.66
C SER A 13 -12.26 4.20 48.60
N ARG A 14 -11.06 4.49 49.11
CA ARG A 14 -10.81 5.66 49.99
C ARG A 14 -9.76 6.56 49.35
N GLU A 15 -9.97 7.84 49.49
CA GLU A 15 -9.00 8.86 49.08
C GLU A 15 -8.79 9.81 50.27
N SER A 16 -7.51 10.03 50.63
CA SER A 16 -7.15 10.86 51.82
C SER A 16 -7.86 10.46 53.13
N GLY A 17 -8.18 9.16 53.29
CA GLY A 17 -8.86 8.63 54.48
C GLY A 17 -10.40 8.61 54.42
N GLU A 18 -11.02 9.32 53.50
CA GLU A 18 -12.47 9.31 53.30
C GLU A 18 -12.91 8.26 52.26
N THR A 19 -14.08 7.64 52.47
CA THR A 19 -14.69 6.72 51.51
C THR A 19 -15.29 7.52 50.38
N VAL A 20 -14.73 7.38 49.16
CA VAL A 20 -15.18 8.08 47.95
C VAL A 20 -16.14 7.26 47.09
N SER A 21 -16.08 5.94 47.16
CA SER A 21 -17.03 5.05 46.50
C SER A 21 -17.06 3.68 47.16
N GLY A 22 -18.16 2.97 46.98
CA GLY A 22 -18.32 1.60 47.44
C GLY A 22 -19.58 0.95 46.85
N GLY A 23 -19.72 -0.33 47.04
CA GLY A 23 -20.88 -1.02 46.52
C GLY A 23 -20.88 -2.54 46.73
N LEU A 24 -21.89 -3.18 46.18
CA LEU A 24 -22.09 -4.63 46.15
C LEU A 24 -22.09 -5.09 44.68
N PHE A 25 -20.95 -5.60 44.24
CA PHE A 25 -20.83 -6.01 42.82
C PHE A 25 -21.63 -7.28 42.48
N PRO A 26 -22.40 -7.32 41.37
CA PRO A 26 -22.64 -6.25 40.39
C PRO A 26 -23.90 -5.42 40.70
N LEU A 27 -24.48 -5.53 41.89
CA LEU A 27 -25.85 -5.06 42.18
C LEU A 27 -25.94 -3.56 42.52
N ALA A 28 -24.92 -2.98 43.12
CA ALA A 28 -24.94 -1.58 43.52
C ALA A 28 -23.57 -0.92 43.52
N TYR A 29 -23.54 0.34 43.15
CA TYR A 29 -22.38 1.23 43.22
C TYR A 29 -22.82 2.61 43.73
N LEU A 30 -22.15 3.13 44.73
CA LEU A 30 -22.40 4.42 45.31
C LEU A 30 -21.12 5.25 45.34
N SER A 31 -21.17 6.45 44.81
CA SER A 31 -20.07 7.41 44.81
C SER A 31 -20.58 8.85 45.01
N LYS A 32 -19.66 9.80 45.03
CA LYS A 32 -20.00 11.23 45.10
C LYS A 32 -20.71 11.74 43.85
N GLU A 33 -20.47 11.10 42.69
CA GLU A 33 -21.03 11.53 41.42
C GLU A 33 -22.07 10.54 40.85
N TRP A 34 -21.64 9.36 40.43
CA TRP A 34 -22.49 8.36 39.78
C TRP A 34 -22.82 7.20 40.70
N ASN A 35 -24.09 6.82 40.72
CA ASN A 35 -24.59 5.78 41.59
C ASN A 35 -25.53 4.85 40.82
N TYR A 36 -25.52 3.57 41.16
CA TYR A 36 -26.57 2.65 40.71
C TYR A 36 -26.93 1.61 41.76
N ALA A 37 -28.18 1.17 41.74
CA ALA A 37 -28.69 0.06 42.53
C ALA A 37 -29.68 -0.75 41.69
N GLY A 38 -29.26 -1.96 41.28
CA GLY A 38 -29.99 -2.74 40.27
C GLY A 38 -30.10 -1.95 38.95
N PRO A 39 -31.33 -1.81 38.43
CA PRO A 39 -31.58 -1.07 37.19
C PRO A 39 -31.60 0.46 37.39
N VAL A 40 -31.61 0.95 38.62
CA VAL A 40 -31.74 2.38 38.92
C VAL A 40 -30.34 3.03 38.92
N VAL A 41 -30.17 4.09 38.11
CA VAL A 41 -28.92 4.86 38.03
C VAL A 41 -29.23 6.32 38.28
N TRP A 42 -28.39 6.98 39.09
CA TRP A 42 -28.52 8.41 39.35
C TRP A 42 -27.17 9.08 39.51
N ARG A 43 -27.18 10.40 39.26
CA ARG A 43 -26.03 11.27 39.49
C ARG A 43 -26.47 12.51 40.29
N TYR A 44 -25.73 12.80 41.31
CA TYR A 44 -25.86 14.07 42.03
C TYR A 44 -25.02 15.14 41.32
N GLY A 45 -25.58 16.34 41.22
CA GLY A 45 -24.90 17.50 40.68
C GLY A 45 -25.48 18.79 41.30
N ASP A 46 -24.67 19.83 41.33
CA ASP A 46 -25.03 21.08 41.99
C ASP A 46 -26.13 21.84 41.25
N ASP A 47 -26.19 21.70 39.93
CA ASP A 47 -27.20 22.27 39.08
C ASP A 47 -28.05 21.20 38.35
N ARG A 48 -29.20 21.68 37.83
CA ARG A 48 -30.14 20.77 37.11
C ARG A 48 -29.52 20.05 35.91
N ARG A 49 -28.49 20.66 35.29
CA ARG A 49 -27.84 20.10 34.08
C ARG A 49 -26.87 18.97 34.42
N SER A 50 -26.33 18.96 35.65
CA SER A 50 -25.39 17.92 36.08
C SER A 50 -26.07 16.71 36.72
N ARG A 51 -27.38 16.75 36.96
CA ARG A 51 -28.17 15.65 37.54
C ARG A 51 -28.59 14.66 36.47
N ALA A 52 -28.50 13.37 36.81
CA ALA A 52 -29.01 12.28 35.99
C ALA A 52 -29.90 11.36 36.81
N PHE A 53 -30.89 10.79 36.21
CA PHE A 53 -31.76 9.76 36.79
C PHE A 53 -32.26 8.81 35.70
N GLY A 54 -32.26 7.52 35.97
CA GLY A 54 -32.83 6.54 35.09
C GLY A 54 -33.13 5.19 35.74
N VAL A 55 -34.01 4.45 35.11
CA VAL A 55 -34.30 3.04 35.39
C VAL A 55 -34.09 2.28 34.10
N LEU A 56 -32.91 1.67 33.94
CA LEU A 56 -32.53 0.99 32.71
C LEU A 56 -33.25 -0.35 32.57
N PRO A 57 -33.76 -0.69 31.37
CA PRO A 57 -33.75 0.08 30.12
C PRO A 57 -34.98 0.99 29.92
N LEU A 58 -35.81 1.22 30.94
CA LEU A 58 -37.15 1.81 30.80
C LEU A 58 -37.11 3.33 30.63
N CYS A 59 -36.31 4.04 31.40
CA CYS A 59 -36.19 5.48 31.25
C CYS A 59 -34.85 6.00 31.67
N TRP A 60 -34.40 7.11 31.05
CA TRP A 60 -33.17 7.80 31.37
C TRP A 60 -33.30 9.30 31.13
N ARG A 61 -32.79 10.10 31.99
CA ARG A 61 -32.71 11.57 31.89
C ARG A 61 -31.35 12.07 32.33
N TYR A 62 -30.67 12.77 31.42
CA TYR A 62 -29.38 13.44 31.71
C TYR A 62 -29.26 14.70 30.82
N GLN A 63 -29.07 15.85 31.45
CA GLN A 63 -29.07 17.15 30.77
C GLN A 63 -30.37 17.36 29.94
N ASP A 64 -30.23 17.60 28.65
CA ASP A 64 -31.37 17.76 27.74
C ASP A 64 -31.84 16.42 27.12
N PHE A 65 -31.02 15.34 27.30
CA PHE A 65 -31.35 14.00 26.81
C PHE A 65 -32.37 13.31 27.72
N ARG A 66 -33.38 12.72 27.09
CA ARG A 66 -34.40 11.92 27.75
C ARG A 66 -34.69 10.67 26.95
N LEU A 67 -34.90 9.56 27.65
CA LEU A 67 -35.28 8.28 27.10
C LEU A 67 -36.48 7.73 27.89
N VAL A 68 -37.55 7.30 27.22
CA VAL A 68 -38.68 6.61 27.84
C VAL A 68 -39.09 5.44 26.95
N GLY A 69 -38.86 4.22 27.43
CA GLY A 69 -38.95 3.03 26.60
C GLY A 69 -38.02 3.11 25.38
N PRO A 70 -38.52 2.91 24.18
CA PRO A 70 -37.74 3.04 22.96
C PRO A 70 -37.61 4.48 22.47
N VAL A 71 -38.33 5.45 23.03
CA VAL A 71 -38.38 6.84 22.55
C VAL A 71 -37.32 7.67 23.27
N TRP A 72 -36.47 8.38 22.52
CA TRP A 72 -35.52 9.31 23.05
C TRP A 72 -35.63 10.68 22.39
N TRP A 73 -35.25 11.73 23.09
CA TRP A 73 -35.17 13.10 22.57
C TRP A 73 -34.14 13.94 23.30
N GLU A 74 -33.53 14.82 22.56
CA GLU A 74 -32.58 15.83 23.04
C GLU A 74 -32.71 17.10 22.18
N LYS A 75 -33.21 18.18 22.77
CA LYS A 75 -33.54 19.43 22.06
C LYS A 75 -34.46 19.20 20.85
N SER A 76 -33.91 19.33 19.62
CA SER A 76 -34.62 19.12 18.34
C SER A 76 -34.51 17.69 17.80
N ASP A 77 -33.61 16.92 18.41
CA ASP A 77 -33.30 15.57 17.97
C ASP A 77 -34.17 14.57 18.70
N TRP A 78 -34.61 13.54 18.01
CA TRP A 78 -35.48 12.53 18.62
C TRP A 78 -35.48 11.22 17.81
N GLY A 79 -35.92 10.15 18.46
CA GLY A 79 -36.00 8.89 17.80
C GLY A 79 -36.75 7.83 18.59
N VAL A 80 -36.98 6.69 17.91
CA VAL A 80 -37.62 5.46 18.46
C VAL A 80 -36.65 4.32 18.17
N LEU A 81 -35.88 3.91 19.15
CA LEU A 81 -34.87 2.85 19.02
C LEU A 81 -35.51 1.48 18.81
N PRO A 82 -35.01 0.64 17.91
CA PRO A 82 -33.97 0.91 16.90
C PRO A 82 -34.53 1.42 15.57
N LEU A 83 -35.81 1.77 15.48
CA LEU A 83 -36.54 1.93 14.22
C LEU A 83 -36.29 3.25 13.52
N PHE A 84 -36.33 4.34 14.27
CA PHE A 84 -36.28 5.68 13.69
C PHE A 84 -35.41 6.65 14.54
N TRP A 85 -34.66 7.52 13.89
CA TRP A 85 -34.07 8.71 14.54
C TRP A 85 -33.92 9.87 13.58
N LYS A 86 -33.98 11.06 14.16
CA LYS A 86 -33.68 12.33 13.54
C LYS A 86 -32.69 13.08 14.44
N VAL A 87 -31.49 13.35 13.92
CA VAL A 87 -30.39 14.05 14.60
C VAL A 87 -29.85 15.11 13.67
N GLY A 88 -30.10 16.40 13.96
CA GLY A 88 -29.72 17.50 13.08
C GLY A 88 -30.27 17.29 11.65
N ASP A 89 -29.33 17.20 10.69
CA ASP A 89 -29.65 17.00 9.26
C ASP A 89 -29.70 15.51 8.84
N GLU A 90 -29.63 14.60 9.81
CA GLU A 90 -29.73 13.16 9.59
C GLU A 90 -31.11 12.64 9.92
N ASN A 91 -31.66 11.79 9.05
CA ASN A 91 -32.87 11.03 9.30
C ASN A 91 -32.67 9.57 8.91
N MET A 92 -33.12 8.66 9.77
CA MET A 92 -33.06 7.23 9.48
C MET A 92 -34.36 6.52 9.90
N LEU A 93 -34.86 5.65 9.07
CA LEU A 93 -35.90 4.68 9.37
C LEU A 93 -35.38 3.28 9.06
N PHE A 94 -34.91 2.59 10.07
CA PHE A 94 -34.32 1.25 9.92
C PHE A 94 -35.39 0.18 9.65
N PRO A 95 -35.13 -0.73 8.70
CA PRO A 95 -34.01 -0.81 7.76
C PRO A 95 -34.23 -0.07 6.44
N PHE A 96 -35.31 0.72 6.33
CA PHE A 96 -35.85 1.19 5.06
C PHE A 96 -35.05 2.29 4.39
N TYR A 97 -34.67 3.37 5.11
CA TYR A 97 -33.84 4.40 4.52
C TYR A 97 -32.94 5.12 5.53
N TYR A 98 -31.88 5.73 4.99
CA TYR A 98 -31.00 6.69 5.65
C TYR A 98 -30.84 7.91 4.74
N TYR A 99 -31.04 9.08 5.31
CA TYR A 99 -30.91 10.35 4.64
C TYR A 99 -30.01 11.29 5.46
N TRP A 100 -29.07 11.94 4.79
CA TRP A 100 -28.21 12.94 5.38
C TRP A 100 -27.97 14.06 4.38
N HIS A 101 -28.00 15.31 4.86
CA HIS A 101 -27.77 16.50 4.05
C HIS A 101 -26.98 17.53 4.86
N ASN A 102 -25.95 18.14 4.26
CA ASN A 102 -25.19 19.25 4.84
C ASN A 102 -24.69 20.15 3.73
N GLY A 103 -25.35 21.31 3.53
CA GLY A 103 -25.10 22.23 2.42
C GLY A 103 -25.26 21.53 1.07
N GLU A 104 -24.19 21.45 0.28
CA GLU A 104 -24.19 20.76 -1.02
C GLU A 104 -23.95 19.26 -0.94
N ASN A 105 -23.58 18.77 0.24
CA ASN A 105 -23.35 17.34 0.44
C ASN A 105 -24.68 16.65 0.73
N PHE A 106 -24.87 15.52 0.07
CA PHE A 106 -26.10 14.75 0.17
C PHE A 106 -25.78 13.25 0.16
N LYS A 107 -26.49 12.47 1.00
CA LYS A 107 -26.43 11.02 1.00
C LYS A 107 -27.82 10.46 1.28
N PHE A 108 -28.28 9.57 0.41
CA PHE A 108 -29.51 8.83 0.58
C PHE A 108 -29.25 7.35 0.29
N ASN A 109 -29.65 6.48 1.20
CA ASN A 109 -29.61 5.03 1.02
C ASN A 109 -31.02 4.47 1.26
N LEU A 110 -31.43 3.55 0.40
CA LEU A 110 -32.68 2.82 0.49
C LEU A 110 -32.40 1.34 0.80
N LEU A 111 -33.00 0.80 1.85
CA LEU A 111 -32.83 -0.60 2.31
C LEU A 111 -31.36 -1.01 2.38
N GLY A 112 -30.50 -0.09 2.87
CA GLY A 112 -29.05 -0.31 3.00
C GLY A 112 -28.37 -0.62 1.65
N PRO A 113 -28.12 -1.91 1.34
CA PRO A 113 -27.39 -2.28 0.12
C PRO A 113 -28.21 -2.23 -1.16
N VAL A 114 -29.56 -2.07 -1.10
CA VAL A 114 -30.43 -2.12 -2.28
C VAL A 114 -30.23 -0.94 -3.20
N GLY A 115 -30.07 0.26 -2.65
CA GLY A 115 -29.79 1.42 -3.47
C GLY A 115 -29.30 2.61 -2.64
N GLY A 116 -28.47 3.44 -3.23
CA GLY A 116 -28.01 4.65 -2.60
C GLY A 116 -27.43 5.63 -3.60
N VAL A 117 -27.53 6.91 -3.25
CA VAL A 117 -27.01 8.02 -4.02
C VAL A 117 -26.29 8.97 -3.07
N LYS A 118 -25.15 9.48 -3.51
CA LYS A 118 -24.33 10.42 -2.76
C LYS A 118 -23.81 11.51 -3.67
N ARG A 119 -23.85 12.74 -3.18
CA ARG A 119 -23.21 13.89 -3.79
C ARG A 119 -22.25 14.54 -2.79
N ARG A 120 -21.10 14.96 -3.26
CA ARG A 120 -20.11 15.69 -2.47
C ARG A 120 -19.80 17.02 -3.14
N SER A 121 -19.77 18.12 -2.37
CA SER A 121 -19.40 19.45 -2.87
C SER A 121 -17.98 19.50 -3.44
N SER A 122 -17.07 18.66 -2.91
CA SER A 122 -15.69 18.59 -3.37
C SER A 122 -15.50 17.93 -4.75
N ARG A 123 -16.59 17.43 -5.38
CA ARG A 123 -16.52 16.68 -6.66
C ARG A 123 -17.75 16.87 -7.51
N PRO A 124 -17.56 17.12 -8.82
CA PRO A 124 -18.67 17.09 -9.76
C PRO A 124 -19.17 15.64 -9.94
N GLY A 125 -20.50 15.48 -9.95
CA GLY A 125 -21.16 14.22 -10.25
C GLY A 125 -21.79 13.53 -9.04
N TRP A 126 -22.44 12.41 -9.34
CA TRP A 126 -23.16 11.58 -8.39
C TRP A 126 -22.46 10.24 -8.24
N ASP A 127 -22.22 9.86 -6.99
CA ASP A 127 -21.83 8.49 -6.62
C ASP A 127 -23.12 7.71 -6.36
N TRP A 128 -23.19 6.45 -6.76
CA TRP A 128 -24.37 5.64 -6.53
C TRP A 128 -24.03 4.16 -6.47
N HIS A 129 -24.91 3.38 -5.82
CA HIS A 129 -24.87 1.92 -5.83
C HIS A 129 -26.28 1.36 -6.00
N PHE A 130 -26.37 0.19 -6.61
CA PHE A 130 -27.61 -0.57 -6.75
C PHE A 130 -27.34 -2.05 -6.50
N LEU A 131 -28.13 -2.67 -5.60
CA LEU A 131 -27.91 -4.03 -5.13
C LEU A 131 -26.45 -4.30 -4.78
N TRP A 132 -25.87 -3.40 -3.95
CA TRP A 132 -24.46 -3.51 -3.58
C TRP A 132 -24.09 -4.91 -3.09
N PRO A 133 -23.02 -5.56 -3.58
CA PRO A 133 -21.96 -4.95 -4.40
C PRO A 133 -22.14 -5.07 -5.93
N LEU A 134 -23.31 -5.45 -6.45
CA LEU A 134 -23.49 -5.78 -7.87
C LEU A 134 -23.18 -4.61 -8.80
N LEU A 135 -23.70 -3.41 -8.49
CA LEU A 135 -23.45 -2.22 -9.29
C LEU A 135 -23.04 -1.09 -8.37
N GLU A 136 -21.92 -0.43 -8.68
CA GLU A 136 -21.40 0.68 -7.91
C GLU A 136 -20.64 1.68 -8.80
N LYS A 137 -20.84 2.97 -8.53
CA LYS A 137 -20.06 4.07 -9.10
C LYS A 137 -19.61 4.99 -7.99
N ASP A 138 -18.31 5.27 -7.90
CA ASP A 138 -17.72 6.25 -6.99
C ASP A 138 -16.75 7.15 -7.79
N GLY A 139 -17.23 8.35 -8.15
CA GLY A 139 -16.53 9.27 -9.05
C GLY A 139 -16.31 8.66 -10.44
N ASP A 140 -15.05 8.52 -10.83
CA ASP A 140 -14.64 7.93 -12.10
C ASP A 140 -14.48 6.40 -12.04
N SER A 141 -14.67 5.81 -10.84
CA SER A 141 -14.58 4.38 -10.64
C SER A 141 -15.95 3.72 -10.80
N PHE A 142 -15.97 2.52 -11.38
CA PHE A 142 -17.19 1.79 -11.68
C PHE A 142 -17.02 0.28 -11.47
N CYS A 143 -18.06 -0.39 -10.97
CA CYS A 143 -18.07 -1.82 -10.72
C CYS A 143 -19.38 -2.48 -11.19
N VAL A 144 -19.25 -3.62 -11.85
CA VAL A 144 -20.29 -4.60 -12.12
C VAL A 144 -19.82 -5.94 -11.54
N TRP A 145 -20.02 -6.11 -10.26
CA TRP A 145 -19.57 -7.31 -9.57
C TRP A 145 -20.44 -8.54 -9.92
N PRO A 146 -19.88 -9.73 -10.13
CA PRO A 146 -18.47 -10.12 -10.03
C PRO A 146 -17.69 -9.98 -11.33
N LEU A 147 -18.24 -9.36 -12.38
CA LEU A 147 -17.72 -9.41 -13.75
C LEU A 147 -16.55 -8.43 -13.98
N PHE A 148 -16.74 -7.18 -13.59
CA PHE A 148 -15.82 -6.10 -13.97
C PHE A 148 -15.72 -5.03 -12.88
N SER A 149 -14.52 -4.48 -12.68
CA SER A 149 -14.30 -3.23 -11.94
C SER A 149 -13.21 -2.37 -12.58
N ASP A 150 -13.44 -1.07 -12.65
CA ASP A 150 -12.46 -0.05 -13.06
C ASP A 150 -12.27 0.95 -11.92
N ASN A 151 -11.14 0.88 -11.25
CA ASN A 151 -10.80 1.69 -10.08
C ASN A 151 -9.75 2.72 -10.47
N ARG A 152 -10.17 3.97 -10.68
CA ARG A 152 -9.31 5.08 -11.12
C ARG A 152 -8.87 5.98 -9.98
N ARG A 153 -9.04 5.54 -8.73
CA ARG A 153 -8.78 6.35 -7.56
C ARG A 153 -7.66 5.79 -6.71
N PRO A 154 -6.69 6.61 -6.27
CA PRO A 154 -5.75 6.22 -5.24
C PRO A 154 -6.48 5.77 -3.96
N GLY A 155 -6.12 4.61 -3.45
CA GLY A 155 -6.73 4.07 -2.23
C GLY A 155 -8.10 3.39 -2.39
N GLY A 156 -8.56 3.21 -3.64
CA GLY A 156 -9.79 2.49 -3.94
C GLY A 156 -11.04 3.37 -3.98
N GLY A 157 -12.06 2.95 -4.67
CA GLY A 157 -13.38 3.57 -4.79
C GLY A 157 -14.42 2.48 -4.74
N VAL A 158 -14.39 1.57 -5.71
CA VAL A 158 -15.36 0.47 -5.83
C VAL A 158 -14.71 -0.88 -5.48
N LEU A 159 -15.55 -1.88 -5.15
CA LEU A 159 -15.09 -3.22 -4.83
C LEU A 159 -14.38 -3.85 -6.04
N PRO A 160 -13.17 -4.42 -5.88
CA PRO A 160 -12.51 -5.12 -6.97
C PRO A 160 -13.29 -6.35 -7.43
N SER A 161 -13.51 -6.48 -8.74
CA SER A 161 -14.15 -7.65 -9.31
C SER A 161 -13.20 -8.86 -9.34
N PRO A 162 -13.67 -10.07 -8.99
CA PRO A 162 -12.88 -11.29 -9.08
C PRO A 162 -12.59 -11.75 -10.50
N LEU A 163 -13.43 -11.42 -11.49
CA LEU A 163 -13.20 -11.85 -12.87
C LEU A 163 -12.27 -10.91 -13.62
N PHE A 164 -12.54 -9.62 -13.59
CA PHE A 164 -11.67 -8.63 -14.21
C PHE A 164 -11.64 -7.36 -13.38
N SER A 165 -10.46 -6.89 -13.01
CA SER A 165 -10.28 -5.61 -12.36
C SER A 165 -9.16 -4.79 -13.00
N ARG A 166 -9.41 -3.50 -13.16
CA ARG A 166 -8.42 -2.48 -13.46
C ARG A 166 -8.29 -1.55 -12.26
N ARG A 167 -7.07 -1.31 -11.83
CA ARG A 167 -6.76 -0.37 -10.75
C ARG A 167 -5.70 0.60 -11.22
N GLU A 168 -5.99 1.88 -11.11
CA GLU A 168 -5.05 2.95 -11.35
C GLU A 168 -4.65 3.57 -10.03
N GLU A 169 -3.36 3.59 -9.73
CA GLU A 169 -2.80 4.24 -8.56
C GLU A 169 -1.93 5.39 -9.03
N ARG A 170 -2.25 6.59 -8.55
CA ARG A 170 -1.39 7.77 -8.71
C ARG A 170 -0.95 8.19 -7.33
N ARG A 171 0.33 8.34 -7.12
CA ARG A 171 0.83 8.99 -5.93
C ARG A 171 0.46 10.47 -6.02
N SER A 172 -0.66 10.83 -5.43
CA SER A 172 -1.06 12.23 -5.23
C SER A 172 -0.04 12.86 -4.28
N GLY A 173 1.02 13.46 -4.84
CA GLY A 173 2.08 14.00 -4.03
C GLY A 173 1.99 15.51 -3.93
N ASN A 174 1.69 16.01 -2.74
CA ASN A 174 2.18 17.31 -2.30
C ASN A 174 3.63 17.22 -1.81
N GLY A 175 4.29 16.10 -1.97
CA GLY A 175 5.65 15.86 -1.53
C GLY A 175 6.44 15.09 -2.57
N TYR A 176 7.63 15.53 -2.84
CA TYR A 176 8.60 14.76 -3.59
C TYR A 176 8.89 13.50 -2.83
N THR A 177 8.64 12.41 -3.47
CA THR A 177 9.09 11.10 -3.04
C THR A 177 10.38 10.83 -3.78
N LEU A 178 11.47 10.82 -3.04
CA LEU A 178 12.76 10.37 -3.56
C LEU A 178 12.80 8.85 -3.58
N PRO A 179 13.59 8.24 -4.49
CA PRO A 179 13.77 6.80 -4.53
C PRO A 179 14.21 6.26 -3.17
N GLU A 180 13.47 5.30 -2.65
CA GLU A 180 13.79 4.61 -1.41
C GLU A 180 14.25 3.19 -1.74
N LYS A 181 15.11 2.61 -0.88
CA LYS A 181 15.60 1.26 -1.07
C LYS A 181 14.46 0.26 -1.03
N VAL A 182 14.11 -0.30 -2.18
CA VAL A 182 13.06 -1.31 -2.31
C VAL A 182 13.73 -2.68 -2.44
N TYR A 183 13.48 -3.58 -1.49
CA TYR A 183 13.96 -4.97 -1.53
C TYR A 183 13.17 -5.84 -2.54
N ARG A 184 12.91 -5.32 -3.72
CA ARG A 184 12.28 -6.07 -4.81
C ARG A 184 13.31 -6.27 -5.92
N TYR A 185 13.60 -7.51 -6.24
CA TYR A 185 14.37 -7.96 -7.41
C TYR A 185 15.47 -7.00 -7.88
N GLY A 186 16.66 -7.08 -7.29
CA GLY A 186 17.84 -6.37 -7.74
C GLY A 186 18.35 -5.23 -6.84
N GLY A 187 17.64 -4.86 -5.77
CA GLY A 187 18.17 -3.96 -4.72
C GLY A 187 18.35 -2.50 -5.14
N GLY A 188 17.67 -2.04 -6.18
CA GLY A 188 17.68 -0.63 -6.61
C GLY A 188 16.78 0.25 -5.73
N SER A 189 17.14 1.52 -5.58
CA SER A 189 16.30 2.52 -4.94
C SER A 189 15.35 3.10 -5.96
N GLU A 190 14.04 2.95 -5.76
CA GLU A 190 13.02 3.42 -6.66
C GLU A 190 11.78 3.98 -5.91
N VAL A 191 11.01 4.81 -6.59
CA VAL A 191 9.69 5.24 -6.13
C VAL A 191 8.70 5.15 -7.28
N GLU A 192 7.57 4.49 -7.04
CA GLU A 192 6.48 4.39 -8.00
C GLU A 192 5.68 5.71 -8.01
N LEU A 193 5.59 6.36 -9.19
CA LEU A 193 4.86 7.63 -9.38
C LEU A 193 3.40 7.35 -9.69
N ASP A 194 3.16 6.50 -10.66
CA ASP A 194 1.84 6.00 -11.01
C ASP A 194 1.92 4.56 -11.50
N SER A 195 0.80 3.85 -11.40
CA SER A 195 0.70 2.50 -11.95
C SER A 195 -0.72 2.18 -12.39
N VAL A 196 -0.81 1.32 -13.40
CA VAL A 196 -2.07 0.72 -13.84
C VAL A 196 -1.93 -0.79 -13.73
N LYS A 197 -2.78 -1.40 -12.91
CA LYS A 197 -2.79 -2.84 -12.69
C LYS A 197 -4.07 -3.45 -13.25
N TYR A 198 -3.93 -4.45 -14.09
CA TYR A 198 -5.00 -5.32 -14.57
C TYR A 198 -4.92 -6.66 -13.86
N THR A 199 -6.06 -7.20 -13.43
CA THR A 199 -6.14 -8.54 -12.84
C THR A 199 -7.27 -9.30 -13.51
N VAL A 200 -7.00 -10.54 -13.88
CA VAL A 200 -7.94 -11.47 -14.52
C VAL A 200 -8.07 -12.70 -13.65
N GLY A 201 -9.29 -13.01 -13.21
CA GLY A 201 -9.57 -14.08 -12.25
C GLY A 201 -8.65 -13.98 -11.03
N MET A 202 -9.11 -13.78 -9.83
CA MET A 202 -8.34 -13.37 -8.64
C MET A 202 -6.89 -13.88 -8.55
N LEU A 203 -6.64 -15.13 -8.99
CA LEU A 203 -5.35 -15.80 -8.93
C LEU A 203 -4.78 -16.16 -10.31
N LEU A 204 -5.58 -16.03 -11.39
CA LEU A 204 -5.18 -16.51 -12.71
C LEU A 204 -4.11 -15.64 -13.34
N GLY A 205 -4.25 -14.34 -13.29
CA GLY A 205 -3.23 -13.47 -13.86
C GLY A 205 -3.34 -12.00 -13.46
N SER A 206 -2.21 -11.33 -13.48
CA SER A 206 -2.14 -9.87 -13.36
C SER A 206 -1.05 -9.29 -14.23
N ARG A 207 -1.27 -8.09 -14.74
CA ARG A 207 -0.28 -7.27 -15.41
C ARG A 207 -0.31 -5.87 -14.81
N SER A 208 0.84 -5.32 -14.49
CA SER A 208 0.99 -3.93 -14.06
C SER A 208 2.00 -3.20 -14.92
N THR A 209 1.70 -1.96 -15.22
CA THR A 209 2.62 -1.01 -15.83
C THR A 209 2.76 0.16 -14.87
N ALA A 210 3.97 0.51 -14.48
CA ALA A 210 4.25 1.58 -13.55
C ALA A 210 5.31 2.52 -14.10
N ARG A 211 5.15 3.82 -13.88
CA ARG A 211 6.25 4.78 -13.98
C ARG A 211 6.95 4.84 -12.65
N VAL A 212 8.23 4.59 -12.65
CA VAL A 212 9.08 4.62 -11.47
C VAL A 212 10.14 5.69 -11.63
N GLN A 213 10.46 6.36 -10.54
CA GLN A 213 11.55 7.31 -10.47
C GLN A 213 12.73 6.64 -9.79
N VAL A 214 13.89 6.68 -10.43
CA VAL A 214 15.13 6.06 -9.96
C VAL A 214 16.27 7.06 -9.95
N TRP A 215 17.31 6.81 -9.16
CA TRP A 215 18.54 7.60 -9.21
C TRP A 215 19.26 7.36 -10.53
N LYS A 216 19.82 8.42 -11.14
CA LYS A 216 20.69 8.31 -12.29
C LYS A 216 21.94 7.49 -11.94
N ASP A 217 22.47 6.73 -12.89
CA ASP A 217 23.57 5.79 -12.65
C ASP A 217 24.90 6.48 -12.22
N GLU A 218 25.13 7.71 -12.69
CA GLU A 218 26.31 8.53 -12.36
C GLU A 218 26.23 9.22 -10.98
N ALA A 219 25.10 9.07 -10.28
CA ALA A 219 24.87 9.74 -9.02
C ALA A 219 25.52 8.99 -7.84
N ASP A 220 26.04 9.72 -6.86
CA ASP A 220 26.53 9.16 -5.59
C ASP A 220 25.33 8.66 -4.75
N ARG A 221 24.91 7.42 -5.03
CA ARG A 221 23.72 6.80 -4.44
C ARG A 221 23.76 6.78 -2.92
N GLU A 222 24.92 6.50 -2.33
CA GLU A 222 25.05 6.42 -0.88
C GLU A 222 24.72 7.78 -0.23
N THR A 223 25.28 8.85 -0.75
CA THR A 223 25.02 10.21 -0.28
C THR A 223 23.59 10.64 -0.54
N LEU A 224 23.03 10.29 -1.72
CA LEU A 224 21.65 10.63 -2.08
C LEU A 224 20.59 9.90 -1.24
N GLU A 225 20.86 8.67 -0.80
CA GLU A 225 19.99 7.92 0.10
C GLU A 225 20.11 8.41 1.55
N LYS A 226 21.32 8.78 1.98
CA LYS A 226 21.60 9.19 3.36
C LYS A 226 21.02 10.57 3.69
N LEU A 227 21.11 11.54 2.79
CA LEU A 227 20.65 12.91 3.04
C LEU A 227 19.16 13.01 3.38
N PRO A 228 18.20 12.40 2.65
CA PRO A 228 16.78 12.45 3.01
C PRO A 228 16.47 11.82 4.36
N VAL A 229 17.15 10.73 4.72
CA VAL A 229 16.99 10.07 6.01
C VAL A 229 17.44 11.00 7.12
N LEU A 230 18.65 11.56 7.00
CA LEU A 230 19.21 12.51 7.97
C LEU A 230 18.29 13.74 8.15
N LEU A 231 17.74 14.29 7.08
CA LEU A 231 16.83 15.45 7.15
C LEU A 231 15.49 15.12 7.78
N ARG A 232 15.01 13.86 7.74
CA ARG A 232 13.80 13.42 8.44
C ARG A 232 14.02 13.25 9.94
N GLU A 233 15.20 12.88 10.36
CA GLU A 233 15.60 12.58 11.74
C GLU A 233 16.13 13.80 12.51
N GLN A 234 15.75 15.02 12.12
CA GLN A 234 16.20 16.26 12.78
C GLN A 234 15.94 16.23 14.30
N PRO A 235 16.98 16.40 15.12
CA PRO A 235 16.84 16.50 16.55
C PRO A 235 16.08 17.78 16.98
N ASP A 236 15.40 17.72 18.13
CA ASP A 236 14.78 18.89 18.73
C ASP A 236 15.89 19.78 19.37
N GLY A 237 16.27 20.85 18.69
CA GLY A 237 17.31 21.77 19.15
C GLY A 237 17.06 22.45 20.48
N LYS A 238 15.80 22.40 20.99
CA LYS A 238 15.48 22.90 22.35
C LYS A 238 15.82 21.88 23.44
N LYS A 239 15.85 20.60 23.10
CA LYS A 239 16.13 19.51 24.05
C LYS A 239 17.60 19.11 24.04
N ASP A 240 18.23 19.10 22.87
CA ASP A 240 19.63 18.71 22.71
C ASP A 240 20.32 19.58 21.64
N ALA A 241 20.90 20.68 22.08
CA ALA A 241 21.59 21.61 21.21
C ALA A 241 22.86 20.99 20.60
N GLY A 242 23.53 20.07 21.28
CA GLY A 242 24.74 19.40 20.77
C GLY A 242 24.42 18.46 19.62
N ALA A 243 23.38 17.63 19.77
CA ALA A 243 22.93 16.76 18.69
C ALA A 243 22.42 17.53 17.47
N TYR A 244 21.77 18.68 17.70
CA TYR A 244 21.30 19.55 16.62
C TYR A 244 22.43 20.16 15.80
N GLU A 245 23.49 20.67 16.45
CA GLU A 245 24.65 21.20 15.75
C GLU A 245 25.42 20.13 14.96
N THR A 246 25.57 18.93 15.54
CA THR A 246 26.17 17.79 14.85
C THR A 246 25.38 17.40 13.62
N TRP A 247 24.04 17.27 13.74
CA TRP A 247 23.13 17.02 12.65
C TRP A 247 23.26 18.07 11.53
N LYS A 248 23.32 19.36 11.91
CA LYS A 248 23.42 20.47 10.97
C LYS A 248 24.75 20.44 10.18
N GLN A 249 25.85 20.13 10.86
CA GLN A 249 27.18 19.98 10.22
C GLN A 249 27.18 18.78 9.26
N GLU A 250 26.62 17.64 9.66
CA GLU A 250 26.55 16.45 8.80
C GLU A 250 25.68 16.69 7.58
N ALA A 251 24.51 17.33 7.75
CA ALA A 251 23.64 17.71 6.64
C ALA A 251 24.31 18.68 5.67
N ALA A 252 25.04 19.70 6.18
CA ALA A 252 25.79 20.65 5.37
C ALA A 252 26.89 19.96 4.54
N ALA A 253 27.64 19.04 5.14
CA ALA A 253 28.64 18.26 4.44
C ALA A 253 28.10 17.41 3.30
N LEU A 254 26.93 16.79 3.50
CA LEU A 254 26.25 16.02 2.45
C LEU A 254 25.72 16.91 1.32
N LEU A 255 25.19 18.10 1.63
CA LEU A 255 24.74 19.08 0.63
C LEU A 255 25.93 19.57 -0.23
N GLU A 256 27.06 19.89 0.39
CA GLU A 256 28.30 20.29 -0.31
C GLU A 256 28.79 19.17 -1.23
N LYS A 257 28.85 17.94 -0.74
CA LYS A 257 29.22 16.75 -1.54
C LYS A 257 28.35 16.57 -2.78
N LEU A 258 27.05 16.82 -2.66
CA LEU A 258 26.09 16.80 -3.77
C LEU A 258 26.08 18.07 -4.61
N ARG A 259 26.88 19.08 -4.25
CA ARG A 259 26.92 20.40 -4.89
C ARG A 259 25.51 21.04 -4.95
N LEU A 260 24.74 20.88 -3.88
CA LEU A 260 23.43 21.51 -3.70
C LEU A 260 23.64 22.81 -2.92
N GLU A 261 23.34 23.94 -3.55
CA GLU A 261 23.51 25.26 -2.97
C GLU A 261 22.36 25.59 -2.01
N GLY A 262 22.70 26.19 -0.87
CA GLY A 262 21.72 26.68 0.09
C GLY A 262 22.00 26.28 1.53
N PRO A 263 21.32 26.91 2.49
CA PRO A 263 21.41 26.54 3.90
C PRO A 263 20.73 25.19 4.16
N VAL A 264 21.14 24.49 5.23
CA VAL A 264 20.47 23.27 5.68
C VAL A 264 18.99 23.58 5.95
N PRO A 265 18.04 22.85 5.32
CA PRO A 265 16.64 23.18 5.42
C PRO A 265 16.06 22.76 6.80
N GLU A 266 15.73 23.75 7.62
CA GLU A 266 15.19 23.53 8.97
C GLU A 266 13.66 23.31 8.97
N ASP A 267 12.93 23.94 8.06
CA ASP A 267 11.50 23.82 7.96
C ASP A 267 11.03 22.80 6.89
N TRP A 268 9.77 22.39 6.98
CA TRP A 268 9.18 21.42 6.05
C TRP A 268 9.15 21.94 4.60
N LYS A 269 8.89 23.23 4.37
CA LYS A 269 8.79 23.80 3.03
C LYS A 269 10.16 23.84 2.35
N ALA A 270 11.19 24.23 3.08
CA ALA A 270 12.57 24.23 2.57
C ALA A 270 13.05 22.82 2.25
N ARG A 271 12.73 21.81 3.08
CA ARG A 271 13.02 20.39 2.79
C ARG A 271 12.31 19.91 1.55
N GLN A 272 11.05 20.27 1.41
CA GLN A 272 10.26 19.91 0.24
C GLN A 272 10.86 20.51 -1.03
N ALA A 273 11.27 21.77 -1.01
CA ALA A 273 11.97 22.42 -2.14
C ALA A 273 13.30 21.73 -2.47
N LEU A 274 14.08 21.38 -1.46
CA LEU A 274 15.33 20.63 -1.65
C LEU A 274 15.07 19.25 -2.28
N PHE A 275 14.07 18.49 -1.80
CA PHE A 275 13.73 17.19 -2.38
C PHE A 275 13.24 17.31 -3.82
N GLN A 276 12.58 18.39 -4.16
CA GLN A 276 12.22 18.73 -5.54
C GLN A 276 13.45 18.92 -6.42
N GLU A 277 14.39 19.67 -5.96
CA GLU A 277 15.64 19.92 -6.71
C GLU A 277 16.47 18.63 -6.84
N MET A 278 16.55 17.82 -5.76
CA MET A 278 17.20 16.51 -5.82
C MET A 278 16.53 15.58 -6.85
N ALA A 279 15.21 15.50 -6.84
CA ALA A 279 14.46 14.68 -7.78
C ALA A 279 14.72 15.12 -9.23
N ARG A 280 14.64 16.43 -9.50
CA ARG A 280 14.87 16.99 -10.84
C ARG A 280 16.30 16.78 -11.33
N ARG A 281 17.29 16.93 -10.46
CA ARG A 281 18.71 16.87 -10.83
C ARG A 281 19.24 15.44 -10.92
N PHE A 282 18.89 14.58 -9.97
CA PHE A 282 19.51 13.27 -9.79
C PHE A 282 18.60 12.09 -10.11
N CYS A 283 17.31 12.30 -10.43
CA CYS A 283 16.41 11.23 -10.80
C CYS A 283 16.10 11.21 -12.30
N THR A 284 15.73 10.04 -12.77
CA THR A 284 15.13 9.82 -14.08
C THR A 284 13.88 8.96 -13.94
N GLU A 285 12.94 9.13 -14.85
CA GLU A 285 11.72 8.31 -14.90
C GLU A 285 11.93 7.11 -15.81
N ARG A 286 11.45 5.95 -15.38
CA ARG A 286 11.54 4.68 -16.11
C ARG A 286 10.20 3.97 -16.10
N GLU A 287 9.94 3.19 -17.14
CA GLU A 287 8.76 2.34 -17.20
C GLU A 287 9.10 0.93 -16.71
N ARG A 288 8.28 0.41 -15.80
CA ARG A 288 8.35 -0.97 -15.32
C ARG A 288 7.08 -1.71 -15.67
N VAL A 289 7.21 -2.85 -16.33
CA VAL A 289 6.09 -3.75 -16.66
C VAL A 289 6.29 -5.06 -15.92
N GLU A 290 5.30 -5.49 -15.17
CA GLU A 290 5.27 -6.77 -14.48
C GLU A 290 4.06 -7.59 -14.92
N GLY A 291 4.23 -8.90 -15.06
CA GLY A 291 3.14 -9.84 -15.35
C GLY A 291 3.29 -11.09 -14.45
N LYS A 292 2.17 -11.61 -13.97
CA LYS A 292 2.15 -12.82 -13.12
C LYS A 292 0.95 -13.67 -13.45
N ALA A 293 1.13 -14.99 -13.44
CA ALA A 293 0.05 -15.97 -13.50
C ALA A 293 0.16 -16.94 -12.32
N LEU A 294 -0.99 -17.30 -11.73
CA LEU A 294 -1.11 -18.10 -10.51
C LEU A 294 -0.15 -17.61 -9.42
N LEU A 295 -0.28 -16.32 -9.04
CA LEU A 295 0.58 -15.64 -8.06
C LEU A 295 2.07 -15.65 -8.42
N GLY A 296 2.42 -15.84 -9.70
CA GLY A 296 3.80 -15.96 -10.16
C GLY A 296 4.38 -17.37 -10.11
N LEU A 297 3.62 -18.35 -9.64
CA LEU A 297 4.04 -19.75 -9.63
C LEU A 297 4.14 -20.34 -11.04
N LEU A 298 3.11 -20.10 -11.86
CA LEU A 298 3.09 -20.59 -13.24
C LEU A 298 3.94 -19.73 -14.16
N TRP A 299 3.81 -18.42 -14.05
CA TRP A 299 4.53 -17.48 -14.90
C TRP A 299 4.76 -16.16 -14.17
N ASN A 300 5.97 -15.62 -14.30
CA ASN A 300 6.38 -14.31 -13.80
C ASN A 300 7.19 -13.61 -14.89
N TYR A 301 6.86 -12.37 -15.17
CA TYR A 301 7.50 -11.52 -16.15
C TYR A 301 7.78 -10.15 -15.54
N SER A 302 8.98 -9.63 -15.75
CA SER A 302 9.33 -8.25 -15.45
C SER A 302 10.14 -7.65 -16.59
N ARG A 303 9.89 -6.40 -16.90
CA ARG A 303 10.67 -5.60 -17.84
C ARG A 303 10.89 -4.22 -17.29
N GLN A 304 12.13 -3.75 -17.32
CA GLN A 304 12.53 -2.42 -16.90
C GLN A 304 13.72 -1.99 -17.78
N GLU A 305 13.61 -0.84 -18.46
CA GLU A 305 14.66 -0.26 -19.31
C GLU A 305 15.27 -1.17 -20.37
N GLY A 306 14.45 -1.95 -21.04
CA GLY A 306 14.95 -2.92 -22.02
C GLY A 306 15.35 -4.25 -21.42
N GLU A 307 15.77 -4.29 -20.15
CA GLU A 307 15.99 -5.54 -19.44
C GLU A 307 14.68 -6.26 -19.18
N PHE A 308 14.63 -7.55 -19.46
CA PHE A 308 13.48 -8.38 -19.16
C PHE A 308 13.87 -9.69 -18.48
N GLU A 309 12.99 -10.21 -17.65
CA GLU A 309 13.07 -11.54 -17.09
C GLU A 309 11.70 -12.21 -17.16
N SER A 310 11.66 -13.42 -17.70
CA SER A 310 10.47 -14.27 -17.73
C SER A 310 10.80 -15.62 -17.11
N ARG A 311 9.98 -16.09 -16.17
CA ARG A 311 10.15 -17.39 -15.49
C ARG A 311 8.85 -18.17 -15.60
N TRP A 312 8.97 -19.45 -15.98
CA TRP A 312 7.87 -20.39 -16.06
C TRP A 312 8.06 -21.49 -14.99
N LEU A 313 7.01 -21.77 -14.24
CA LEU A 313 7.00 -22.68 -13.10
C LEU A 313 8.19 -22.42 -12.16
N LEU A 314 8.25 -21.18 -11.62
CA LEU A 314 9.36 -20.69 -10.77
C LEU A 314 10.76 -20.79 -11.41
N GLY A 315 10.81 -20.86 -12.76
CA GLY A 315 12.06 -21.02 -13.51
C GLY A 315 12.50 -22.46 -13.70
N LEU A 316 11.74 -23.45 -13.21
CA LEU A 316 12.03 -24.88 -13.40
C LEU A 316 11.81 -25.33 -14.86
N ILE A 317 10.73 -24.85 -15.50
CA ILE A 317 10.45 -25.18 -16.91
C ILE A 317 11.24 -24.27 -17.84
N ALA A 318 11.17 -22.96 -17.64
CA ALA A 318 11.93 -22.02 -18.47
C ALA A 318 12.26 -20.75 -17.70
N ARG A 319 13.42 -20.19 -17.99
CA ARG A 319 13.87 -18.87 -17.57
C ARG A 319 14.49 -18.18 -18.77
N ASP A 320 13.94 -17.05 -19.14
CA ASP A 320 14.41 -16.18 -20.22
C ASP A 320 14.71 -14.81 -19.62
N ARG A 321 15.93 -14.32 -19.82
CA ARG A 321 16.35 -13.01 -19.33
C ARG A 321 17.28 -12.37 -20.33
N GLY A 322 17.26 -11.08 -20.39
CA GLY A 322 18.17 -10.34 -21.26
C GLY A 322 17.81 -8.87 -21.35
N ASP A 323 18.54 -8.21 -22.22
CA ASP A 323 18.33 -6.84 -22.67
C ASP A 323 18.34 -6.80 -24.21
N GLU A 324 18.56 -5.63 -24.80
CA GLU A 324 18.61 -5.45 -26.26
C GLU A 324 19.78 -6.20 -26.90
N ASN A 325 20.90 -6.44 -26.20
CA ASN A 325 22.14 -7.02 -26.73
C ASN A 325 22.42 -8.42 -26.17
N ILE A 326 21.86 -8.75 -25.02
CA ILE A 326 22.16 -9.99 -24.30
C ILE A 326 20.85 -10.74 -24.03
N ARG A 327 20.82 -12.03 -24.38
CA ARG A 327 19.71 -12.93 -24.02
C ARG A 327 20.25 -14.25 -23.48
N ASP A 328 19.68 -14.75 -22.42
CA ASP A 328 19.99 -16.05 -21.80
C ASP A 328 18.68 -16.80 -21.52
N LEU A 329 18.33 -17.74 -22.38
CA LEU A 329 17.17 -18.63 -22.25
C LEU A 329 17.63 -19.99 -21.75
N ASN A 330 17.06 -20.45 -20.64
CA ASN A 330 17.25 -21.78 -20.08
C ASN A 330 15.91 -22.50 -19.99
N VAL A 331 15.84 -23.74 -20.45
CA VAL A 331 14.65 -24.58 -20.40
C VAL A 331 15.00 -25.91 -19.73
N LEU A 332 14.11 -26.41 -18.88
CA LEU A 332 14.23 -27.66 -18.14
C LEU A 332 15.57 -27.80 -17.39
N GLY A 333 15.90 -26.76 -16.58
CA GLY A 333 17.11 -26.78 -15.76
C GLY A 333 18.42 -26.73 -16.54
N GLY A 334 18.39 -26.27 -17.80
CA GLY A 334 19.57 -26.18 -18.66
C GLY A 334 19.72 -27.34 -19.66
N LEU A 335 18.70 -28.20 -19.76
CA LEU A 335 18.65 -29.22 -20.83
C LEU A 335 18.70 -28.56 -22.22
N TYR A 336 17.96 -27.45 -22.41
CA TYR A 336 18.12 -26.54 -23.52
C TYR A 336 18.58 -25.19 -23.02
N ARG A 337 19.60 -24.62 -23.66
CA ARG A 337 20.11 -23.28 -23.38
C ARG A 337 20.38 -22.54 -24.66
N GLU A 338 19.94 -21.30 -24.71
CA GLU A 338 20.28 -20.34 -25.75
C GLU A 338 20.87 -19.11 -25.10
N ARG A 339 22.04 -18.68 -25.56
CA ARG A 339 22.71 -17.48 -25.11
C ARG A 339 23.11 -16.65 -26.31
N SER A 340 22.67 -15.41 -26.34
CA SER A 340 23.09 -14.43 -27.33
C SER A 340 23.79 -13.27 -26.63
N ARG A 341 24.95 -12.86 -27.15
CA ARG A 341 25.73 -11.73 -26.66
C ARG A 341 26.59 -11.16 -27.76
N ASP A 342 26.53 -9.84 -27.99
CA ASP A 342 27.39 -9.10 -28.92
C ASP A 342 27.44 -9.73 -30.33
N GLY A 343 26.30 -10.21 -30.83
CA GLY A 343 26.17 -10.87 -32.15
C GLY A 343 26.65 -12.32 -32.17
N LEU A 344 27.10 -12.89 -31.07
CA LEU A 344 27.37 -14.30 -30.88
C LEU A 344 26.16 -15.00 -30.31
N THR A 345 25.72 -16.09 -30.90
CA THR A 345 24.61 -16.91 -30.39
C THR A 345 25.10 -18.34 -30.16
N GLU A 346 24.91 -18.82 -28.95
CA GLU A 346 25.22 -20.18 -28.52
C GLU A 346 23.93 -20.93 -28.21
N TYR A 347 23.73 -22.07 -28.87
CA TYR A 347 22.64 -23.01 -28.58
C TYR A 347 23.22 -24.29 -28.00
N SER A 348 22.58 -24.84 -26.97
CA SER A 348 22.96 -26.14 -26.46
C SER A 348 21.76 -26.99 -26.02
N ILE A 349 21.82 -28.28 -26.31
CA ILE A 349 20.94 -29.33 -25.82
C ILE A 349 21.82 -30.34 -25.08
N PHE A 350 21.95 -30.15 -23.78
CA PHE A 350 22.82 -30.99 -22.97
C PHE A 350 22.28 -32.42 -22.85
N PRO A 351 23.15 -33.48 -22.94
CA PRO A 351 24.59 -33.42 -23.26
C PRO A 351 24.89 -33.59 -24.76
N PHE A 352 23.91 -33.48 -25.62
CA PHE A 352 23.97 -33.96 -27.02
C PHE A 352 24.60 -33.00 -27.99
N ILE A 353 24.14 -31.74 -28.05
CA ILE A 353 24.52 -30.78 -29.08
C ILE A 353 24.85 -29.43 -28.44
N SER A 354 25.92 -28.78 -28.92
CA SER A 354 26.09 -27.35 -28.75
C SER A 354 26.56 -26.72 -30.10
N ARG A 355 26.07 -25.52 -30.36
CA ARG A 355 26.39 -24.73 -31.55
C ARG A 355 26.60 -23.28 -31.17
N LEU A 356 27.67 -22.69 -31.63
CA LEU A 356 27.97 -21.28 -31.49
C LEU A 356 28.08 -20.67 -32.89
N GLU A 357 27.40 -19.55 -33.11
CA GLU A 357 27.38 -18.82 -34.35
C GLU A 357 27.65 -17.34 -34.07
N GLY A 358 28.47 -16.72 -34.95
CA GLY A 358 28.75 -15.31 -34.91
C GLY A 358 29.55 -14.81 -36.09
N PRO A 359 29.83 -13.52 -36.21
CA PRO A 359 30.56 -12.94 -37.32
C PRO A 359 31.96 -13.60 -37.47
N GLY A 360 32.13 -14.37 -38.57
CA GLY A 360 33.39 -15.04 -38.88
C GLY A 360 33.76 -16.22 -37.98
N ARG A 361 32.90 -16.62 -37.01
CA ARG A 361 33.15 -17.74 -36.13
C ARG A 361 31.95 -18.65 -36.03
N SER A 362 32.18 -19.95 -36.20
CA SER A 362 31.18 -20.97 -35.92
C SER A 362 31.81 -22.18 -35.24
N ARG A 363 31.10 -22.74 -34.30
CA ARG A 363 31.53 -23.95 -33.58
C ARG A 363 30.31 -24.83 -33.34
N TRP A 364 30.43 -26.11 -33.61
CA TRP A 364 29.47 -27.11 -33.21
C TRP A 364 30.16 -28.26 -32.47
N SER A 365 29.45 -28.83 -31.53
CA SER A 365 29.89 -30.04 -30.84
C SER A 365 28.73 -30.99 -30.62
N PHE A 366 29.03 -32.28 -30.59
CA PHE A 366 28.08 -33.36 -30.39
C PHE A 366 28.59 -34.34 -29.31
N CYS A 367 27.65 -34.93 -28.53
CA CYS A 367 27.95 -35.85 -27.43
C CYS A 367 29.03 -35.33 -26.46
N ALA A 368 28.71 -34.21 -25.77
CA ALA A 368 29.57 -33.59 -24.76
C ALA A 368 31.00 -33.26 -25.29
N GLY A 369 31.13 -32.95 -26.58
CA GLY A 369 32.40 -32.59 -27.18
C GLY A 369 33.22 -33.73 -27.77
N MET A 370 32.70 -34.97 -27.76
CA MET A 370 33.35 -36.09 -28.45
C MET A 370 33.60 -35.80 -29.93
N PHE A 371 32.66 -35.08 -30.53
CA PHE A 371 32.80 -34.57 -31.88
C PHE A 371 32.70 -33.04 -31.81
N ARG A 372 33.71 -32.34 -32.26
CA ARG A 372 33.77 -30.88 -32.30
C ARG A 372 34.37 -30.41 -33.59
N HIS A 373 33.77 -29.37 -34.14
CA HIS A 373 34.32 -28.64 -35.29
C HIS A 373 34.17 -27.13 -35.02
N GLU A 374 35.20 -26.37 -35.32
CA GLU A 374 35.24 -24.94 -35.16
C GLU A 374 35.85 -24.27 -36.38
N THR A 375 35.28 -23.15 -36.79
CA THR A 375 35.81 -22.29 -37.83
C THR A 375 35.95 -20.90 -37.28
N ASP A 376 37.13 -20.27 -37.42
CA ASP A 376 37.41 -18.93 -36.94
C ASP A 376 38.31 -18.21 -37.93
N GLY A 377 37.81 -17.08 -38.52
CA GLY A 377 38.55 -16.24 -39.47
C GLY A 377 39.09 -17.00 -40.69
N GLY A 378 38.40 -18.05 -41.14
CA GLY A 378 38.78 -18.87 -42.29
C GLY A 378 39.71 -20.04 -41.97
N ARG A 379 40.14 -20.20 -40.70
CA ARG A 379 40.80 -21.42 -40.21
C ARG A 379 39.74 -22.40 -39.71
N SER A 380 39.96 -23.68 -39.88
CA SER A 380 39.07 -24.70 -39.38
C SER A 380 39.82 -25.84 -38.71
N GLY A 381 39.24 -26.34 -37.63
CA GLY A 381 39.80 -27.47 -36.89
C GLY A 381 38.76 -28.05 -35.95
N GLY A 382 39.12 -29.05 -35.16
CA GLY A 382 38.20 -29.66 -34.24
C GLY A 382 38.76 -30.89 -33.56
N ALA A 383 37.87 -31.79 -33.12
CA ALA A 383 38.20 -33.05 -32.52
C ALA A 383 37.18 -34.13 -32.90
N VAL A 384 37.67 -35.36 -33.08
CA VAL A 384 36.87 -36.58 -33.23
C VAL A 384 37.29 -37.56 -32.16
N PHE A 385 36.38 -38.02 -31.31
CA PHE A 385 36.65 -38.79 -30.12
C PHE A 385 37.77 -38.17 -29.24
N PHE A 386 37.73 -36.83 -29.08
CA PHE A 386 38.73 -36.00 -28.42
C PHE A 386 40.10 -35.94 -29.06
N ILE A 387 40.32 -36.58 -30.22
CA ILE A 387 41.54 -36.47 -30.98
C ILE A 387 41.46 -35.20 -31.87
N PRO A 388 42.37 -34.25 -31.69
CA PRO A 388 42.30 -32.98 -32.41
C PRO A 388 42.70 -33.15 -33.88
N TYR A 389 42.10 -32.29 -34.77
CA TYR A 389 42.44 -32.17 -36.18
C TYR A 389 42.34 -30.70 -36.64
N GLY A 390 43.06 -30.37 -37.68
CA GLY A 390 43.04 -29.01 -38.30
C GLY A 390 44.01 -28.06 -37.64
N ASP A 391 43.87 -26.75 -37.99
CA ASP A 391 44.81 -25.70 -37.67
C ASP A 391 44.31 -24.72 -36.59
N LEU A 392 43.37 -25.17 -35.74
CA LEU A 392 42.81 -24.37 -34.62
C LEU A 392 43.31 -24.86 -33.28
#